data_700b3a029874d76bc2b62f1277acae05
#
_entry.id   700b3a029874d76bc2b62f1277acae05
#
_cell.length_a   1.000
_cell.length_b   1.000
_cell.length_c   1.000
_cell.angle_alpha   90.00
_cell.angle_beta   90.00
_cell.angle_gamma   90.00
#
_symmetry.space_group_name_H-M   'P 1'
#
loop_
_entity.id
_entity.type
_entity.pdbx_description
1 polymer ?
#
loop_
_entity_poly.entity_id
_entity_poly.type
_entity_poly.pdbx_seq_one_letter_code
_entity_poly.pdbx_strand_id
1 'polypeptide(L)'
;YMAEETLVWSRPLLEVVEANRPQIDAAIERLAPAFPLATMARIDRSLLRCGLGEVIHSRTAAPTEAIAAWTSLARTYSGEPARKLVNGVLGTALREVAATAEIDGGSNS
;
A
#
# COMPACT_ATOMS: atom_id res chain seq x y z
N TYR A 1 -18.72 6.98 0.42
CA TYR A 1 -19.72 5.93 0.36
C TYR A 1 -19.08 4.61 -0.07
N MET A 2 -19.39 3.56 0.67
CA MET A 2 -18.93 2.22 0.32
C MET A 2 -20.11 1.25 0.37
N ALA A 3 -20.26 0.45 -0.68
CA ALA A 3 -21.26 -0.59 -0.71
C ALA A 3 -20.89 -1.68 0.30
N GLU A 4 -21.90 -2.43 0.78
CA GLU A 4 -21.68 -3.55 1.68
C GLU A 4 -20.69 -4.56 1.12
N GLU A 5 -20.73 -4.80 -0.18
CA GLU A 5 -19.81 -5.68 -0.86
C GLU A 5 -18.36 -5.22 -0.69
N THR A 6 -18.13 -3.91 -0.83
CA THR A 6 -16.80 -3.34 -0.65
C THR A 6 -16.33 -3.49 0.79
N LEU A 7 -17.22 -3.29 1.77
CA LEU A 7 -16.89 -3.47 3.17
C LEU A 7 -16.50 -4.92 3.48
N VAL A 8 -17.23 -5.87 2.93
CA VAL A 8 -16.93 -7.29 3.10
C VAL A 8 -15.57 -7.63 2.49
N TRP A 9 -15.29 -7.13 1.31
CA TRP A 9 -14.00 -7.34 0.65
C TRP A 9 -12.84 -6.72 1.43
N SER A 10 -13.08 -5.56 2.06
CA SER A 10 -12.05 -4.84 2.81
C SER A 10 -11.71 -5.50 4.14
N ARG A 11 -12.61 -6.31 4.70
CA ARG A 11 -12.41 -6.90 6.03
C ARG A 11 -11.14 -7.76 6.13
N PRO A 12 -10.88 -8.70 5.23
CA PRO A 12 -9.64 -9.47 5.29
C PRO A 12 -8.41 -8.59 5.14
N LEU A 13 -8.49 -7.55 4.31
CA LEU A 13 -7.38 -6.62 4.12
C LEU A 13 -7.12 -5.83 5.39
N LEU A 14 -8.15 -5.37 6.08
CA LEU A 14 -7.99 -4.65 7.34
C LEU A 14 -7.33 -5.53 8.39
N GLU A 15 -7.66 -6.81 8.44
CA GLU A 15 -7.01 -7.75 9.34
C GLU A 15 -5.52 -7.89 9.03
N VAL A 16 -5.15 -7.96 7.75
CA VAL A 16 -3.76 -8.01 7.31
C VAL A 16 -3.02 -6.73 7.72
N VAL A 17 -3.66 -5.58 7.52
CA VAL A 17 -3.07 -4.28 7.88
C VAL A 17 -2.82 -4.20 9.38
N GLU A 18 -3.79 -4.57 10.20
CA GLU A 18 -3.64 -4.52 11.66
C GLU A 18 -2.57 -5.48 12.16
N ALA A 19 -2.51 -6.67 11.59
CA ALA A 19 -1.50 -7.66 11.96
C ALA A 19 -0.08 -7.23 11.62
N ASN A 20 0.08 -6.36 10.62
CA ASN A 20 1.39 -5.94 10.12
C ASN A 20 1.61 -4.42 10.28
N ARG A 21 0.83 -3.77 11.10
CA ARG A 21 0.84 -2.31 11.20
C ARG A 21 2.20 -1.69 11.52
N PRO A 22 2.97 -2.20 12.48
CA PRO A 22 4.29 -1.61 12.74
C PRO A 22 5.21 -1.67 11.53
N GLN A 23 5.21 -2.78 10.80
CA GLN A 23 6.04 -2.95 9.61
C GLN A 23 5.57 -2.04 8.48
N ILE A 24 4.24 -1.92 8.31
CA ILE A 24 3.66 -1.05 7.29
C ILE A 24 4.01 0.40 7.57
N ASP A 25 3.84 0.86 8.80
CA ASP A 25 4.13 2.25 9.17
C ASP A 25 5.61 2.56 9.01
N ALA A 26 6.48 1.63 9.38
CA ALA A 26 7.92 1.80 9.17
C ALA A 26 8.27 1.92 7.69
N ALA A 27 7.59 1.14 6.84
CA ALA A 27 7.79 1.22 5.40
C ALA A 27 7.33 2.58 4.85
N ILE A 28 6.20 3.10 5.32
CA ILE A 28 5.72 4.42 4.89
C ILE A 28 6.74 5.50 5.26
N GLU A 29 7.24 5.49 6.48
CA GLU A 29 8.22 6.48 6.93
C GLU A 29 9.52 6.39 6.15
N ARG A 30 9.96 5.18 5.81
CA ARG A 30 11.16 4.96 5.01
C ARG A 30 10.99 5.42 3.58
N LEU A 31 9.84 5.11 2.98
CA LEU A 31 9.58 5.38 1.55
C LEU A 31 9.09 6.81 1.30
N ALA A 32 8.56 7.48 2.31
CA ALA A 32 8.06 8.84 2.19
C ALA A 32 8.56 9.71 3.35
N PRO A 33 9.88 9.90 3.50
CA PRO A 33 10.43 10.62 4.64
C PRO A 33 10.01 12.09 4.70
N ALA A 34 9.62 12.67 3.57
CA ALA A 34 9.16 14.06 3.52
C ALA A 34 7.72 14.21 4.04
N PHE A 35 7.01 13.10 4.28
CA PHE A 35 5.61 13.11 4.69
C PHE A 35 5.43 12.29 5.97
N PRO A 36 5.77 12.86 7.16
CA PRO A 36 5.65 12.11 8.41
C PRO A 36 4.22 11.65 8.68
N LEU A 37 4.09 10.41 9.13
CA LEU A 37 2.77 9.82 9.42
C LEU A 37 1.96 10.67 10.40
N ALA A 38 2.61 11.23 11.40
CA ALA A 38 1.93 12.00 12.43
C ALA A 38 1.23 13.25 11.88
N THR A 39 1.75 13.82 10.79
CA THR A 39 1.20 15.02 10.18
C THR A 39 0.42 14.76 8.90
N MET A 40 0.42 13.51 8.45
CA MET A 40 -0.26 13.12 7.22
C MET A 40 -1.78 13.11 7.43
N ALA A 41 -2.53 13.50 6.40
CA ALA A 41 -3.99 13.43 6.45
C ALA A 41 -4.45 12.01 6.69
N ARG A 42 -5.52 11.85 7.49
CA ARG A 42 -6.03 10.52 7.86
C ARG A 42 -6.33 9.64 6.64
N ILE A 43 -6.95 10.23 5.61
CA ILE A 43 -7.29 9.47 4.39
C ILE A 43 -6.03 8.97 3.69
N ASP A 44 -4.99 9.79 3.64
CA ASP A 44 -3.74 9.41 2.98
C ASP A 44 -3.04 8.28 3.73
N ARG A 45 -3.01 8.35 5.07
CA ARG A 45 -2.47 7.26 5.89
C ARG A 45 -3.21 5.96 5.65
N SER A 46 -4.54 6.04 5.62
CA SER A 46 -5.38 4.85 5.40
C SER A 46 -5.12 4.23 4.04
N LEU A 47 -5.04 5.05 3.00
CA LEU A 47 -4.78 4.56 1.65
C LEU A 47 -3.40 3.91 1.54
N LEU A 48 -2.39 4.52 2.15
CA LEU A 48 -1.03 3.94 2.14
C LEU A 48 -0.97 2.64 2.94
N ARG A 49 -1.59 2.60 4.11
CA ARG A 49 -1.61 1.39 4.94
C ARG A 49 -2.31 0.23 4.22
N CYS A 50 -3.48 0.51 3.65
CA CYS A 50 -4.22 -0.52 2.92
C CYS A 50 -3.50 -0.95 1.65
N GLY A 51 -2.97 -0.01 0.90
CA GLY A 51 -2.22 -0.30 -0.32
C GLY A 51 -0.99 -1.14 -0.06
N LEU A 52 -0.19 -0.77 0.93
CA LEU A 52 0.99 -1.57 1.31
C LEU A 52 0.59 -2.93 1.87
N GLY A 53 -0.48 -2.98 2.66
CA GLY A 53 -0.99 -4.24 3.15
C GLY A 53 -1.34 -5.19 2.03
N GLU A 54 -2.01 -4.70 0.99
CA GLU A 54 -2.40 -5.52 -0.14
C GLU A 54 -1.20 -5.95 -0.98
N VAL A 55 -0.30 -5.01 -1.29
CA VAL A 55 0.82 -5.28 -2.19
C VAL A 55 1.90 -6.13 -1.54
N ILE A 56 2.24 -5.85 -0.29
CA ILE A 56 3.37 -6.51 0.37
C ILE A 56 2.92 -7.71 1.20
N HIS A 57 1.93 -7.55 2.04
CA HIS A 57 1.58 -8.55 3.05
C HIS A 57 0.50 -9.51 2.59
N SER A 58 -0.46 -9.05 1.83
CA SER A 58 -1.50 -9.89 1.26
C SER A 58 -1.01 -10.60 -0.01
N ARG A 59 0.02 -10.07 -0.66
CA ARG A 59 0.63 -10.61 -1.87
C ARG A 59 -0.39 -10.87 -2.98
N THR A 60 -1.16 -9.84 -3.29
CA THR A 60 -2.14 -9.94 -4.37
C THR A 60 -1.52 -10.45 -5.66
N ALA A 61 -2.28 -11.25 -6.41
CA ALA A 61 -1.83 -11.79 -7.70
C ALA A 61 -1.74 -10.72 -8.79
N ALA A 62 -2.38 -9.56 -8.60
CA ALA A 62 -2.38 -8.47 -9.58
C ALA A 62 -1.92 -7.17 -8.93
N PRO A 63 -0.64 -7.07 -8.50
CA PRO A 63 -0.17 -5.91 -7.74
C PRO A 63 -0.23 -4.61 -8.55
N THR A 64 0.02 -4.65 -9.84
CA THR A 64 -0.03 -3.45 -10.68
C THR A 64 -1.44 -2.88 -10.74
N GLU A 65 -2.44 -3.75 -10.84
CA GLU A 65 -3.84 -3.34 -10.84
C GLU A 65 -4.25 -2.79 -9.47
N ALA A 66 -3.76 -3.41 -8.40
CA ALA A 66 -4.02 -2.94 -7.04
C ALA A 66 -3.45 -1.53 -6.85
N ILE A 67 -2.21 -1.29 -7.28
CA ILE A 67 -1.59 0.02 -7.19
C ILE A 67 -2.40 1.06 -7.97
N ALA A 68 -2.83 0.72 -9.18
CA ALA A 68 -3.66 1.63 -9.98
C ALA A 68 -4.96 1.98 -9.26
N ALA A 69 -5.59 1.00 -8.62
CA ALA A 69 -6.84 1.21 -7.90
C ALA A 69 -6.63 2.14 -6.69
N TRP A 70 -5.60 1.89 -5.86
CA TRP A 70 -5.31 2.74 -4.70
C TRP A 70 -4.91 4.14 -5.11
N THR A 71 -4.14 4.25 -6.19
CA THR A 71 -3.72 5.55 -6.75
C THR A 71 -4.93 6.35 -7.22
N SER A 72 -5.87 5.70 -7.89
CA SER A 72 -7.10 6.33 -8.35
C SER A 72 -7.96 6.81 -7.19
N LEU A 73 -8.07 6.00 -6.12
CA LEU A 73 -8.78 6.39 -4.91
C LEU A 73 -8.14 7.62 -4.26
N ALA A 74 -6.82 7.64 -4.21
CA ALA A 74 -6.09 8.77 -3.64
C ALA A 74 -6.40 10.05 -4.41
N ARG A 75 -6.39 10.00 -5.73
CA ARG A 75 -6.73 11.16 -6.54
C ARG A 75 -8.16 11.62 -6.28
N THR A 76 -9.09 10.69 -6.22
CA THR A 76 -10.51 11.00 -6.05
C THR A 76 -10.80 11.65 -4.70
N TYR A 77 -10.22 11.13 -3.63
CA TYR A 77 -10.56 11.57 -2.27
C TYR A 77 -9.60 12.58 -1.69
N SER A 78 -8.40 12.72 -2.21
CA SER A 78 -7.38 13.60 -1.64
C SER A 78 -6.67 14.49 -2.67
N GLY A 79 -6.76 14.17 -3.96
CA GLY A 79 -6.23 15.00 -5.05
C GLY A 79 -4.89 14.52 -5.61
N GLU A 80 -4.34 15.28 -6.53
CA GLU A 80 -3.12 14.93 -7.26
C GLU A 80 -1.88 14.70 -6.38
N PRO A 81 -1.61 15.53 -5.36
CA PRO A 81 -0.44 15.26 -4.51
C PRO A 81 -0.52 13.90 -3.85
N ALA A 82 -1.69 13.50 -3.37
CA ALA A 82 -1.88 12.19 -2.77
C ALA A 82 -1.74 11.07 -3.81
N ARG A 83 -2.23 11.28 -5.02
CA ARG A 83 -2.07 10.32 -6.11
C ARG A 83 -0.59 10.03 -6.35
N LYS A 84 0.21 11.09 -6.45
CA LYS A 84 1.66 10.94 -6.68
C LYS A 84 2.34 10.23 -5.53
N LEU A 85 1.97 10.57 -4.30
CA LEU A 85 2.53 9.95 -3.10
C LEU A 85 2.23 8.46 -3.05
N VAL A 86 0.97 8.09 -3.21
CA VAL A 86 0.54 6.70 -3.16
C VAL A 86 1.19 5.89 -4.29
N ASN A 87 1.17 6.42 -5.50
CA ASN A 87 1.78 5.74 -6.63
C ASN A 87 3.27 5.51 -6.42
N GLY A 88 3.98 6.51 -5.92
CA GLY A 88 5.41 6.41 -5.67
C GLY A 88 5.75 5.40 -4.59
N VAL A 89 5.04 5.47 -3.46
CA VAL A 89 5.29 4.57 -2.34
C VAL A 89 4.97 3.12 -2.72
N LEU A 90 3.79 2.87 -3.28
CA LEU A 90 3.39 1.51 -3.64
C LEU A 90 4.25 0.93 -4.77
N GLY A 91 4.61 1.75 -5.75
CA GLY A 91 5.46 1.32 -6.84
C GLY A 91 6.86 0.93 -6.37
N THR A 92 7.45 1.73 -5.48
CA THR A 92 8.76 1.42 -4.91
C THR A 92 8.70 0.16 -4.06
N ALA A 93 7.66 0.03 -3.24
CA ALA A 93 7.47 -1.15 -2.41
C ALA A 93 7.36 -2.42 -3.26
N LEU A 94 6.62 -2.35 -4.36
CA LEU A 94 6.49 -3.50 -5.26
C LEU A 94 7.83 -3.88 -5.87
N ARG A 95 8.63 -2.90 -6.29
CA ARG A 95 9.96 -3.17 -6.84
C ARG A 95 10.87 -3.83 -5.81
N GLU A 96 10.80 -3.42 -4.56
CA GLU A 96 11.57 -4.02 -3.49
C GLU A 96 11.19 -5.48 -3.24
N VAL A 97 9.88 -5.75 -3.23
CA VAL A 97 9.38 -7.11 -3.07
C VAL A 97 9.82 -7.99 -4.24
N ALA A 98 9.72 -7.49 -5.45
CA ALA A 98 10.13 -8.22 -6.64
C ALA A 98 11.64 -8.52 -6.63
N ALA A 99 12.46 -7.55 -6.24
CA ALA A 99 13.90 -7.73 -6.14
C ALA A 99 14.25 -8.79 -5.11
N THR A 100 13.60 -8.78 -3.95
CA THR A 100 13.80 -9.78 -2.90
C THR A 100 13.41 -11.17 -3.40
N ALA A 101 12.30 -11.29 -4.10
CA ALA A 101 11.85 -12.56 -4.65
C ALA A 101 12.82 -13.10 -5.69
N GLU A 102 13.39 -12.24 -6.53
CA GLU A 102 14.41 -12.63 -7.51
C GLU A 102 15.67 -13.16 -6.84
N ILE A 103 16.13 -12.47 -5.79
CA ILE A 103 17.31 -12.89 -5.05
C ILE A 103 17.08 -14.25 -4.41
N ASP A 104 15.93 -14.43 -3.75
CA ASP A 104 15.59 -15.69 -3.10
C ASP A 104 15.44 -16.81 -4.13
N GLY A 105 14.80 -16.53 -5.26
CA GLY A 105 14.67 -17.50 -6.34
C GLY A 105 16.01 -17.86 -6.97
N GLY A 106 16.88 -16.87 -7.15
CA GLY A 106 18.23 -17.08 -7.69
C GLY A 106 19.09 -17.94 -6.80
N SER A 107 18.95 -17.81 -5.49
CA SER A 107 19.76 -18.58 -4.54
C SER A 107 19.38 -20.06 -4.50
N ASN A 108 18.21 -20.42 -5.01
CA ASN A 108 17.72 -21.79 -5.02
C ASN A 108 17.97 -22.51 -6.36
N SER A 109 18.50 -21.80 -7.32
CA SER A 109 18.82 -22.40 -8.62
C SER A 109 20.30 -22.83 -8.72
#